data_b2432a2deff7ffac6dff872f9e4c6d9e
#
_entry.id   b2432a2deff7ffac6dff872f9e4c6d9e
#
_cell.length_a   1.000
_cell.length_b   1.000
_cell.length_c   1.000
_cell.angle_alpha   90.00
_cell.angle_beta   90.00
_cell.angle_gamma   90.00
#
_symmetry.space_group_name_H-M   'P 1'
#
loop_
_entity.id
_entity.type
_entity.pdbx_description
1 polymer ?
#
loop_
_entity_poly.entity_id
_entity_poly.type
_entity_poly.pdbx_seq_one_letter_code
_entity_poly.pdbx_strand_id
1 'polypeptide(L)'
;MFLAEYKLFVNPQIVSRSPYEKKHWESCLSCPGVTVRTKRHHKVTLRYDTVEDGKWVNKEETFKDLSAVVVQHEFDHLNGFLIEDRGKAYYANN
;
A
#
# COMPACT_ATOMS: atom_id res chain seq x y z
N MET A 1 -4.15 2.89 11.19
CA MET A 1 -3.45 1.59 11.13
C MET A 1 -4.01 0.72 10.03
N PHE A 2 -3.25 -0.25 9.57
CA PHE A 2 -3.76 -1.24 8.61
C PHE A 2 -3.14 -2.60 8.85
N LEU A 3 -3.78 -3.64 8.28
CA LEU A 3 -3.26 -5.02 8.25
C LEU A 3 -2.88 -5.35 6.82
N ALA A 4 -1.68 -5.87 6.62
CA ALA A 4 -1.22 -6.38 5.34
C ALA A 4 -0.24 -7.51 5.60
N GLU A 5 -0.28 -8.56 4.76
CA GLU A 5 0.63 -9.70 4.86
C GLU A 5 0.71 -10.29 6.28
N TYR A 6 -0.44 -10.36 6.97
CA TYR A 6 -0.56 -10.86 8.35
C TYR A 6 0.20 -10.02 9.39
N LYS A 7 0.52 -8.76 9.06
CA LYS A 7 1.18 -7.83 9.97
C LYS A 7 0.29 -6.64 10.25
N LEU A 8 0.35 -6.15 11.49
CA LEU A 8 -0.32 -4.93 11.89
C LEU A 8 0.65 -3.75 11.71
N PHE A 9 0.19 -2.71 11.03
CA PHE A 9 0.94 -1.48 10.83
C PHE A 9 0.23 -0.33 11.53
N VAL A 10 0.84 0.19 12.59
CA VAL A 10 0.30 1.31 13.38
C VAL A 10 1.21 2.50 13.21
N ASN A 11 0.62 3.67 12.97
CA ASN A 11 1.35 4.90 12.69
C ASN A 11 2.41 4.72 11.60
N PRO A 12 2.06 4.13 10.45
CA PRO A 12 3.05 3.90 9.41
C PRO A 12 3.52 5.21 8.78
N GLN A 13 4.79 5.27 8.46
CA GLN A 13 5.41 6.38 7.74
C GLN A 13 6.30 5.84 6.65
N ILE A 14 6.17 6.38 5.45
CA ILE A 14 7.09 6.06 4.36
C ILE A 14 8.33 6.92 4.56
N VAL A 15 9.47 6.29 4.84
CA VAL A 15 10.72 7.00 5.08
C VAL A 15 11.63 7.01 3.85
N SER A 16 11.37 6.14 2.88
CA SER A 16 12.15 6.05 1.64
C SER A 16 11.32 5.41 0.53
N ARG A 17 11.53 5.88 -0.69
CA ARG A 17 10.91 5.32 -1.90
C ARG A 17 11.99 5.20 -2.97
N SER A 18 11.95 4.11 -3.74
CA SER A 18 12.79 4.03 -4.92
C SER A 18 12.34 5.07 -5.96
N PRO A 19 13.24 5.63 -6.76
CA PRO A 19 12.84 6.55 -7.84
C PRO A 19 12.11 5.86 -8.97
N TYR A 20 12.27 4.55 -9.08
CA TYR A 20 11.68 3.75 -10.15
C TYR A 20 10.26 3.33 -9.78
N GLU A 21 9.31 3.58 -10.70
CA GLU A 21 7.92 3.19 -10.55
C GLU A 21 7.55 2.17 -11.62
N LYS A 22 6.73 1.19 -11.23
CA LYS A 22 6.15 0.20 -12.15
C LYS A 22 4.65 0.36 -12.22
N LYS A 23 4.08 0.05 -13.37
CA LYS A 23 2.63 0.02 -13.55
C LYS A 23 2.07 -1.29 -13.05
N HIS A 24 0.94 -1.21 -12.33
CA HIS A 24 0.23 -2.37 -11.81
C HIS A 24 -1.26 -2.21 -12.07
N TRP A 25 -1.96 -3.35 -12.17
CA TRP A 25 -3.42 -3.37 -12.17
C TRP A 25 -3.89 -3.58 -10.74
N GLU A 26 -4.73 -2.67 -10.25
CA GLU A 26 -5.24 -2.74 -8.88
C GLU A 26 -6.76 -2.64 -8.88
N SER A 27 -7.37 -3.37 -7.97
CA SER A 27 -8.79 -3.26 -7.65
C SER A 27 -8.93 -3.17 -6.14
N CYS A 28 -10.08 -2.67 -5.69
CA CYS A 28 -10.33 -2.49 -4.27
C CYS A 28 -11.78 -2.84 -3.97
N LEU A 29 -12.02 -3.48 -2.82
CA LEU A 29 -13.38 -3.81 -2.39
C LEU A 29 -14.24 -2.57 -2.15
N SER A 30 -13.62 -1.43 -1.83
CA SER A 30 -14.32 -0.15 -1.66
C SER A 30 -14.82 0.42 -3.00
N CYS A 31 -14.30 -0.06 -4.12
CA CYS A 31 -14.63 0.43 -5.46
C CYS A 31 -14.94 -0.76 -6.38
N PRO A 32 -16.05 -1.48 -6.15
CA PRO A 32 -16.37 -2.64 -6.96
C PRO A 32 -16.62 -2.24 -8.42
N GLY A 33 -16.16 -3.08 -9.33
CA GLY A 33 -16.30 -2.85 -10.78
C GLY A 33 -15.28 -1.86 -11.35
N VAL A 34 -14.34 -1.39 -10.54
CA VAL A 34 -13.27 -0.48 -10.96
C VAL A 34 -11.93 -1.17 -10.90
N THR A 35 -11.17 -1.10 -11.99
CA THR A 35 -9.78 -1.54 -12.05
C THR A 35 -8.93 -0.35 -12.46
N VAL A 36 -7.84 -0.11 -11.76
CA VAL A 36 -6.99 1.05 -12.00
C VAL A 36 -5.60 0.60 -12.41
N ARG A 37 -5.09 1.21 -13.48
CA ARG A 37 -3.69 1.05 -13.90
C ARG A 37 -2.86 2.05 -13.13
N THR A 38 -2.28 1.63 -12.03
CA THR A 38 -1.51 2.50 -11.14
C THR A 38 -0.03 2.50 -11.46
N LYS A 39 0.65 3.54 -10.98
CA LYS A 39 2.11 3.55 -10.91
C LYS A 39 2.49 3.48 -9.44
N ARG A 40 3.34 2.52 -9.09
CA ARG A 40 3.81 2.33 -7.73
C ARG A 40 5.32 2.23 -7.69
N HIS A 41 5.92 2.80 -6.65
CA HIS A 41 7.34 2.58 -6.39
C HIS A 41 7.56 1.08 -6.16
N HIS A 42 8.58 0.50 -6.79
CA HIS A 42 8.82 -0.93 -6.66
C HIS A 42 9.47 -1.32 -5.34
N LYS A 43 9.95 -0.33 -4.60
CA LYS A 43 10.62 -0.52 -3.32
C LYS A 43 10.30 0.66 -2.40
N VAL A 44 9.78 0.37 -1.22
CA VAL A 44 9.48 1.39 -0.20
C VAL A 44 9.96 0.90 1.16
N THR A 45 10.42 1.84 1.99
CA THR A 45 10.77 1.56 3.37
C THR A 45 9.77 2.25 4.27
N LEU A 46 9.13 1.48 5.15
CA LEU A 46 8.18 1.97 6.14
C LEU A 46 8.78 1.87 7.53
N ARG A 47 8.51 2.90 8.34
CA ARG A 47 8.67 2.84 9.78
C ARG A 47 7.28 2.73 10.39
N TYR A 48 7.07 1.79 11.29
CA TYR A 48 5.77 1.56 11.88
C TYR A 48 5.88 0.88 13.25
N ASP A 49 4.81 0.98 14.02
CA ASP A 49 4.67 0.25 15.27
C ASP A 49 3.86 -1.01 15.02
N THR A 50 4.24 -2.08 15.67
CA THR A 50 3.52 -3.35 15.61
C THR A 50 3.65 -4.07 16.95
N VAL A 51 2.98 -5.22 17.07
CA VAL A 51 3.04 -6.05 18.28
C VAL A 51 3.78 -7.33 17.93
N GLU A 52 4.81 -7.65 18.71
CA GLU A 52 5.52 -8.93 18.62
C GLU A 52 5.62 -9.52 20.03
N ASP A 53 5.25 -10.80 20.15
CA ASP A 53 5.28 -11.52 21.43
C ASP A 53 4.56 -10.76 22.57
N GLY A 54 3.43 -10.13 22.23
CA GLY A 54 2.63 -9.37 23.17
C GLY A 54 3.17 -8.01 23.56
N LYS A 55 4.20 -7.52 22.85
CA LYS A 55 4.84 -6.25 23.16
C LYS A 55 4.82 -5.32 21.95
N TRP A 56 4.69 -4.03 22.21
CA TRP A 56 4.83 -3.01 21.17
C TRP A 56 6.29 -2.84 20.77
N VAL A 57 6.55 -2.88 19.48
CA VAL A 57 7.88 -2.64 18.91
C VAL A 57 7.77 -1.68 17.73
N ASN A 58 8.80 -0.85 17.56
CA ASN A 58 8.94 0.02 16.38
C ASN A 58 9.85 -0.68 15.38
N LYS A 59 9.41 -0.75 14.13
CA LYS A 59 10.17 -1.42 13.06
C LYS A 59 10.37 -0.49 11.89
N GLU A 60 11.47 -0.70 11.18
CA GLU A 60 11.71 -0.10 9.89
C GLU A 60 11.99 -1.23 8.93
N GLU A 61 11.20 -1.33 7.89
CA GLU A 61 11.24 -2.48 6.98
C GLU A 61 11.12 -2.02 5.53
N THR A 62 11.90 -2.65 4.64
CA THR A 62 11.85 -2.39 3.21
C THR A 62 11.04 -3.45 2.52
N PHE A 63 10.07 -3.01 1.72
CA PHE A 63 9.18 -3.86 0.94
C PHE A 63 9.50 -3.70 -0.54
N LYS A 64 9.44 -4.79 -1.29
CA LYS A 64 9.77 -4.83 -2.72
C LYS A 64 8.63 -5.48 -3.50
N ASP A 65 8.55 -5.12 -4.78
CA ASP A 65 7.66 -5.75 -5.76
C ASP A 65 6.21 -5.75 -5.29
N LEU A 66 5.55 -6.90 -5.25
CA LEU A 66 4.14 -6.98 -4.88
C LEU A 66 3.88 -6.52 -3.45
N SER A 67 4.77 -6.85 -2.51
CA SER A 67 4.66 -6.37 -1.13
C SER A 67 4.70 -4.85 -1.07
N ALA A 68 5.54 -4.21 -1.88
CA ALA A 68 5.60 -2.75 -1.97
C ALA A 68 4.27 -2.18 -2.50
N VAL A 69 3.65 -2.83 -3.48
CA VAL A 69 2.34 -2.41 -4.00
C VAL A 69 1.29 -2.47 -2.90
N VAL A 70 1.23 -3.58 -2.18
CA VAL A 70 0.23 -3.80 -1.11
C VAL A 70 0.36 -2.73 -0.03
N VAL A 71 1.55 -2.49 0.48
CA VAL A 71 1.72 -1.52 1.57
C VAL A 71 1.47 -0.08 1.11
N GLN A 72 1.81 0.27 -0.13
CA GLN A 72 1.49 1.59 -0.68
C GLN A 72 -0.02 1.77 -0.86
N HIS A 73 -0.72 0.74 -1.33
CA HIS A 73 -2.17 0.74 -1.48
C HIS A 73 -2.85 1.01 -0.12
N GLU A 74 -2.46 0.28 0.91
CA GLU A 74 -3.05 0.43 2.25
C GLU A 74 -2.66 1.77 2.89
N PHE A 75 -1.43 2.22 2.68
CA PHE A 75 -0.98 3.52 3.16
C PHE A 75 -1.80 4.66 2.54
N ASP A 76 -2.09 4.55 1.24
CA ASP A 76 -2.94 5.53 0.55
C ASP A 76 -4.33 5.62 1.18
N HIS A 77 -4.97 4.47 1.45
CA HIS A 77 -6.29 4.45 2.10
C HIS A 77 -6.27 5.14 3.45
N LEU A 78 -5.22 4.93 4.22
CA LEU A 78 -5.05 5.55 5.53
C LEU A 78 -5.00 7.07 5.42
N ASN A 79 -4.50 7.60 4.31
CA ASN A 79 -4.37 9.03 4.05
C ASN A 79 -5.50 9.58 3.16
N GLY A 80 -6.55 8.80 2.94
CA GLY A 80 -7.73 9.25 2.21
C GLY A 80 -7.62 9.16 0.68
N PHE A 81 -6.59 8.49 0.16
CA PHE A 81 -6.44 8.29 -1.28
C PHE A 81 -7.07 6.98 -1.72
N LEU A 82 -7.76 7.02 -2.86
CA LEU A 82 -8.29 5.83 -3.51
C LEU A 82 -7.35 5.41 -4.64
N ILE A 83 -7.52 4.16 -5.14
CA ILE A 83 -6.68 3.68 -6.25
C ILE A 83 -6.84 4.56 -7.50
N GLU A 84 -8.02 5.14 -7.70
CA GLU A 84 -8.31 6.04 -8.83
C GLU A 84 -7.44 7.30 -8.81
N ASP A 85 -6.95 7.70 -7.63
CA ASP A 85 -6.03 8.84 -7.49
C ASP A 85 -4.62 8.51 -7.97
N ARG A 86 -4.32 7.24 -8.21
CA ARG A 86 -2.97 6.76 -8.54
C ARG A 86 -2.82 6.29 -9.98
N GLY A 87 -3.84 6.43 -10.82
CA GLY A 87 -3.75 6.01 -12.20
C GLY A 87 -5.06 6.12 -12.94
N LYS A 88 -5.09 5.56 -14.15
CA LYS A 88 -6.27 5.60 -15.00
C LYS A 88 -7.24 4.48 -14.62
N ALA A 89 -8.48 4.86 -14.36
CA ALA A 89 -9.53 3.93 -14.00
C ALA A 89 -10.22 3.35 -15.24
N TYR A 90 -10.54 2.06 -15.15
CA TYR A 90 -11.32 1.32 -16.12
C TYR A 90 -12.50 0.71 -15.39
N TYR A 91 -13.70 0.89 -15.95
CA TYR A 91 -14.93 0.47 -15.28
C TYR A 91 -15.50 -0.77 -15.97
N ALA A 92 -16.08 -1.66 -15.17
CA ALA A 92 -16.74 -2.84 -15.71
C ALA A 92 -17.96 -2.41 -16.53
N ASN A 93 -18.11 -3.02 -17.71
CA ASN A 93 -19.31 -2.85 -18.52
C ASN A 93 -20.37 -3.84 -18.06
N ASN A 94 -21.53 -3.33 -17.75
CA ASN A 94 -22.69 -4.15 -17.38
C ASN A 94 -23.64 -4.30 -18.57
#